data_d6cbe9961005b72356d083b632552280
#
_entry.id   d6cbe9961005b72356d083b632552280
#
_cell.length_a   1.000
_cell.length_b   1.000
_cell.length_c   1.000
_cell.angle_alpha   90.00
_cell.angle_beta   90.00
_cell.angle_gamma   90.00
#
_symmetry.space_group_name_H-M   'P 1'
#
loop_
_entity.id
_entity.type
_entity.pdbx_description
1 polymer ?
#
loop_
_entity_poly.entity_id
_entity_poly.type
_entity_poly.pdbx_seq_one_letter_code
_entity_poly.pdbx_strand_id
1 'polypeptide(L)'
;PTDELVKLTAHCLNNEDGLCAKWMPRKGPWFEAVRKYMRLTPKELRKGLVEYSNTVEQKMCSKNWIDIDYKTVPSVAMSRYKNTFSSRDPLRYGQYIQRVREGKDKMNASVAFPHDVLRNIDNEAATIAQWESLPDLLQDTTKNILPVCDVSGSMCIPVSGNVTCMDICVGMGLYIAERQRGQFKNMFMTFSSRPELQHLT
;
A
#
# COMPACT_ATOMS: atom_id res chain seq x y z
N PRO A 1 25.12 -15.13 8.06
CA PRO A 1 23.97 -15.47 8.92
C PRO A 1 24.40 -16.40 10.04
N THR A 2 23.85 -16.24 11.23
CA THR A 2 24.09 -17.16 12.34
C THR A 2 23.34 -18.49 12.08
N ASP A 3 23.87 -19.60 12.59
CA ASP A 3 23.25 -20.92 12.41
C ASP A 3 21.81 -20.96 12.94
N GLU A 4 21.55 -20.22 14.01
CA GLU A 4 20.23 -20.14 14.64
C GLU A 4 19.20 -19.44 13.74
N LEU A 5 19.57 -18.34 13.10
CA LEU A 5 18.70 -17.65 12.13
C LEU A 5 18.47 -18.48 10.86
N VAL A 6 19.46 -19.26 10.42
CA VAL A 6 19.30 -20.19 9.29
C VAL A 6 18.29 -21.28 9.63
N LYS A 7 18.36 -21.86 10.82
CA LYS A 7 17.40 -22.87 11.33
C LYS A 7 15.99 -22.29 11.43
N LEU A 8 15.86 -21.07 11.99
CA LEU A 8 14.57 -20.39 12.10
C LEU A 8 13.96 -20.12 10.72
N THR A 9 14.76 -19.60 9.79
CA THR A 9 14.30 -19.35 8.41
C THR A 9 13.84 -20.64 7.73
N ALA A 10 14.61 -21.71 7.86
CA ALA A 10 14.25 -23.00 7.28
C ALA A 10 12.96 -23.57 7.93
N HIS A 11 12.77 -23.39 9.23
CA HIS A 11 11.55 -23.78 9.93
C HIS A 11 10.33 -22.99 9.41
N CYS A 12 10.44 -21.67 9.24
CA CYS A 12 9.37 -20.87 8.66
C CYS A 12 9.01 -21.31 7.24
N LEU A 13 10.02 -21.59 6.40
CA LEU A 13 9.80 -22.08 5.04
C LEU A 13 9.17 -23.47 5.00
N ASN A 14 9.54 -24.37 5.90
CA ASN A 14 8.90 -25.69 6.01
C ASN A 14 7.43 -25.63 6.46
N ASN A 15 7.05 -24.52 7.13
CA ASN A 15 5.66 -24.24 7.49
C ASN A 15 4.95 -23.35 6.45
N GLU A 16 5.51 -23.21 5.25
CA GLU A 16 4.96 -22.42 4.14
C GLU A 16 4.66 -20.97 4.50
N ASP A 17 5.49 -20.35 5.38
CA ASP A 17 5.34 -18.95 5.76
C ASP A 17 5.58 -18.03 4.54
N GLY A 18 4.49 -17.45 4.06
CA GLY A 18 4.49 -16.60 2.87
C GLY A 18 5.31 -15.31 3.03
N LEU A 19 5.38 -14.73 4.23
CA LEU A 19 6.20 -13.55 4.49
C LEU A 19 7.69 -13.90 4.49
N CYS A 20 8.07 -14.99 5.15
CA CYS A 20 9.42 -15.50 5.11
C CYS A 20 9.85 -15.79 3.66
N ALA A 21 9.02 -16.50 2.90
CA ALA A 21 9.29 -16.81 1.50
C ALA A 21 9.39 -15.56 0.62
N LYS A 22 8.54 -14.55 0.85
CA LYS A 22 8.54 -13.28 0.11
C LYS A 22 9.84 -12.50 0.30
N TRP A 23 10.32 -12.39 1.53
CA TRP A 23 11.48 -11.57 1.88
C TRP A 23 12.81 -12.31 1.82
N MET A 24 12.80 -13.64 1.68
CA MET A 24 14.00 -14.44 1.52
C MET A 24 14.77 -14.03 0.26
N PRO A 25 16.06 -13.66 0.37
CA PRO A 25 16.89 -13.37 -0.79
C PRO A 25 16.95 -14.55 -1.78
N ARG A 26 17.00 -14.28 -3.08
CA ARG A 26 17.08 -15.31 -4.14
C ARG A 26 18.51 -15.69 -4.52
N LYS A 27 19.50 -15.03 -3.89
CA LYS A 27 20.95 -15.22 -4.09
C LYS A 27 21.74 -14.69 -2.89
N GLY A 28 23.01 -14.99 -2.82
CA GLY A 28 23.92 -14.49 -1.79
C GLY A 28 24.08 -15.44 -0.60
N PRO A 29 24.89 -15.04 0.41
CA PRO A 29 25.30 -15.92 1.52
C PRO A 29 24.13 -16.49 2.32
N TRP A 30 23.11 -15.70 2.53
CA TRP A 30 21.90 -16.14 3.25
C TRP A 30 21.14 -17.24 2.49
N PHE A 31 20.90 -17.03 1.19
CA PHE A 31 20.27 -18.02 0.32
C PHE A 31 21.04 -19.34 0.33
N GLU A 32 22.37 -19.28 0.19
CA GLU A 32 23.21 -20.47 0.16
C GLU A 32 23.24 -21.20 1.51
N ALA A 33 23.23 -20.48 2.63
CA ALA A 33 23.20 -21.10 3.96
C ALA A 33 21.89 -21.85 4.20
N VAL A 34 20.75 -21.21 3.94
CA VAL A 34 19.42 -21.84 4.08
C VAL A 34 19.27 -23.02 3.11
N ARG A 35 19.69 -22.86 1.86
CA ARG A 35 19.68 -23.92 0.86
C ARG A 35 20.45 -25.17 1.30
N LYS A 36 21.68 -24.97 1.78
CA LYS A 36 22.52 -26.07 2.29
C LYS A 36 21.88 -26.76 3.50
N TYR A 37 21.35 -25.98 4.43
CA TYR A 37 20.67 -26.50 5.61
C TYR A 37 19.45 -27.35 5.23
N MET A 38 18.62 -26.89 4.30
CA MET A 38 17.44 -27.61 3.80
C MET A 38 17.79 -28.74 2.80
N ARG A 39 19.05 -28.88 2.41
CA ARG A 39 19.54 -29.86 1.42
C ARG A 39 18.86 -29.77 0.06
N LEU A 40 18.56 -28.56 -0.37
CA LEU A 40 17.91 -28.29 -1.64
C LEU A 40 18.89 -27.79 -2.69
N THR A 41 18.56 -28.01 -3.96
CA THR A 41 19.23 -27.34 -5.08
C THR A 41 18.81 -25.87 -5.16
N PRO A 42 19.60 -24.99 -5.80
CA PRO A 42 19.19 -23.59 -5.99
C PRO A 42 17.86 -23.44 -6.73
N LYS A 43 17.54 -24.36 -7.64
CA LYS A 43 16.30 -24.37 -8.41
C LYS A 43 15.10 -24.75 -7.53
N GLU A 44 15.24 -25.78 -6.74
CA GLU A 44 14.18 -26.24 -5.81
C GLU A 44 13.85 -25.18 -4.78
N LEU A 45 14.87 -24.59 -4.12
CA LEU A 45 14.59 -23.53 -3.14
C LEU A 45 13.89 -22.33 -3.80
N ARG A 46 14.36 -21.87 -4.98
CA ARG A 46 13.69 -20.75 -5.68
C ARG A 46 12.25 -21.08 -6.06
N LYS A 47 11.97 -22.31 -6.49
CA LYS A 47 10.63 -22.77 -6.82
C LYS A 47 9.73 -22.75 -5.57
N GLY A 48 10.18 -23.35 -4.47
CA GLY A 48 9.45 -23.33 -3.19
C GLY A 48 9.19 -21.91 -2.68
N LEU A 49 10.19 -21.02 -2.74
CA LEU A 49 10.01 -19.62 -2.35
C LEU A 49 8.96 -18.89 -3.19
N VAL A 50 8.79 -19.24 -4.45
CA VAL A 50 7.72 -18.69 -5.31
C VAL A 50 6.37 -19.26 -4.88
N GLU A 51 6.26 -20.55 -4.70
CA GLU A 51 5.02 -21.23 -4.30
C GLU A 51 4.52 -20.74 -2.93
N TYR A 52 5.40 -20.71 -1.93
CA TYR A 52 5.03 -20.31 -0.56
C TYR A 52 4.71 -18.83 -0.41
N SER A 53 5.36 -17.95 -1.18
CA SER A 53 5.11 -16.50 -1.05
C SER A 53 3.67 -16.10 -1.42
N ASN A 54 2.99 -16.87 -2.27
CA ASN A 54 1.56 -16.75 -2.62
C ASN A 54 1.06 -15.29 -2.72
N THR A 55 1.87 -14.42 -3.33
CA THR A 55 1.57 -13.00 -3.41
C THR A 55 0.50 -12.69 -4.45
N VAL A 56 -0.16 -11.55 -4.29
CA VAL A 56 -1.16 -11.09 -5.26
C VAL A 56 -0.55 -10.93 -6.67
N GLU A 57 0.70 -10.48 -6.74
CA GLU A 57 1.43 -10.33 -8.01
C GLU A 57 1.61 -11.67 -8.73
N GLN A 58 1.86 -12.76 -8.01
CA GLN A 58 1.98 -14.08 -8.59
C GLN A 58 0.65 -14.58 -9.15
N LYS A 59 -0.45 -14.39 -8.41
CA LYS A 59 -1.81 -14.70 -8.87
C LYS A 59 -2.16 -13.90 -10.12
N MET A 60 -1.80 -12.62 -10.16
CA MET A 60 -1.99 -11.76 -11.33
C MET A 60 -1.16 -12.24 -12.54
N CYS A 61 0.12 -12.58 -12.35
CA CYS A 61 0.99 -13.09 -13.41
C CYS A 61 0.51 -14.43 -13.97
N SER A 62 0.01 -15.32 -13.12
CA SER A 62 -0.57 -16.61 -13.54
C SER A 62 -2.00 -16.46 -14.10
N LYS A 63 -2.55 -15.24 -14.14
CA LYS A 63 -3.95 -14.94 -14.54
C LYS A 63 -5.00 -15.64 -13.68
N ASN A 64 -4.62 -16.04 -12.48
CA ASN A 64 -5.51 -16.71 -11.54
C ASN A 64 -6.25 -15.70 -10.67
N TRP A 65 -7.15 -14.94 -11.28
CA TRP A 65 -7.89 -13.86 -10.64
C TRP A 65 -8.86 -14.37 -9.57
N ILE A 66 -9.41 -15.58 -9.77
CA ILE A 66 -10.39 -16.16 -8.86
C ILE A 66 -9.83 -16.44 -7.46
N ASP A 67 -8.54 -16.72 -7.35
CA ASP A 67 -7.86 -16.98 -6.08
C ASP A 67 -7.42 -15.70 -5.35
N ILE A 68 -7.66 -14.53 -5.94
CA ILE A 68 -7.40 -13.26 -5.26
C ILE A 68 -8.55 -12.98 -4.29
N ASP A 69 -8.24 -13.02 -2.99
CA ASP A 69 -9.13 -12.49 -1.97
C ASP A 69 -8.79 -11.01 -1.72
N TYR A 70 -9.63 -10.12 -2.21
CA TYR A 70 -9.42 -8.67 -2.13
C TYR A 70 -9.33 -8.14 -0.69
N LYS A 71 -9.91 -8.84 0.29
CA LYS A 71 -9.84 -8.46 1.71
C LYS A 71 -8.42 -8.61 2.28
N THR A 72 -7.66 -9.55 1.73
CA THR A 72 -6.30 -9.86 2.19
C THR A 72 -5.21 -9.13 1.42
N VAL A 73 -5.57 -8.44 0.33
CA VAL A 73 -4.60 -7.68 -0.47
C VAL A 73 -3.96 -6.58 0.37
N PRO A 74 -2.62 -6.51 0.44
CA PRO A 74 -1.94 -5.44 1.18
C PRO A 74 -2.28 -4.05 0.65
N SER A 75 -2.35 -3.05 1.54
CA SER A 75 -2.78 -1.68 1.24
C SER A 75 -2.03 -1.02 0.07
N VAL A 76 -0.71 -1.16 0.03
CA VAL A 76 0.12 -0.62 -1.07
C VAL A 76 -0.13 -1.36 -2.40
N ALA A 77 -0.33 -2.68 -2.36
CA ALA A 77 -0.69 -3.46 -3.55
C ALA A 77 -2.09 -3.08 -4.04
N MET A 78 -3.05 -2.87 -3.13
CA MET A 78 -4.38 -2.40 -3.46
C MET A 78 -4.34 -1.05 -4.20
N SER A 79 -3.61 -0.07 -3.67
CA SER A 79 -3.43 1.23 -4.31
C SER A 79 -2.78 1.11 -5.69
N ARG A 80 -1.73 0.30 -5.80
CA ARG A 80 -0.96 0.12 -7.04
C ARG A 80 -1.74 -0.57 -8.15
N TYR A 81 -2.56 -1.57 -7.81
CA TYR A 81 -3.19 -2.47 -8.78
C TYR A 81 -4.70 -2.27 -8.94
N LYS A 82 -5.31 -1.27 -8.28
CA LYS A 82 -6.76 -1.03 -8.34
C LYS A 82 -7.32 -0.94 -9.76
N ASN A 83 -6.63 -0.26 -10.68
CA ASN A 83 -7.03 -0.17 -12.07
C ASN A 83 -6.91 -1.52 -12.81
N THR A 84 -5.89 -2.31 -12.46
CA THR A 84 -5.72 -3.66 -13.01
C THR A 84 -6.81 -4.60 -12.51
N PHE A 85 -7.16 -4.55 -11.23
CA PHE A 85 -8.27 -5.34 -10.67
C PHE A 85 -9.59 -4.95 -11.33
N SER A 86 -9.86 -3.66 -11.47
CA SER A 86 -11.08 -3.15 -12.11
C SER A 86 -11.20 -3.58 -13.58
N SER A 87 -10.08 -3.66 -14.31
CA SER A 87 -10.08 -4.03 -15.73
C SER A 87 -10.10 -5.55 -15.96
N ARG A 88 -9.49 -6.33 -15.07
CA ARG A 88 -9.30 -7.78 -15.25
C ARG A 88 -10.31 -8.64 -14.49
N ASP A 89 -10.86 -8.15 -13.40
CA ASP A 89 -11.88 -8.82 -12.58
C ASP A 89 -12.98 -7.84 -12.14
N PRO A 90 -13.65 -7.17 -13.09
CA PRO A 90 -14.55 -6.04 -12.79
C PRO A 90 -15.71 -6.43 -11.87
N LEU A 91 -16.26 -7.62 -12.04
CA LEU A 91 -17.44 -8.05 -11.26
C LEU A 91 -17.08 -8.28 -9.79
N ARG A 92 -16.10 -9.12 -9.49
CA ARG A 92 -15.72 -9.45 -8.11
C ARG A 92 -15.09 -8.26 -7.40
N TYR A 93 -14.23 -7.53 -8.11
CA TYR A 93 -13.60 -6.33 -7.54
C TYR A 93 -14.64 -5.23 -7.30
N GLY A 94 -15.56 -4.99 -8.24
CA GLY A 94 -16.64 -4.02 -8.07
C GLY A 94 -17.57 -4.35 -6.89
N GLN A 95 -17.94 -5.63 -6.73
CA GLN A 95 -18.72 -6.10 -5.57
C GLN A 95 -17.97 -5.88 -4.25
N TYR A 96 -16.66 -6.15 -4.24
CA TYR A 96 -15.82 -5.91 -3.06
C TYR A 96 -15.79 -4.42 -2.69
N ILE A 97 -15.54 -3.52 -3.65
CA ILE A 97 -15.53 -2.07 -3.42
C ILE A 97 -16.89 -1.59 -2.89
N GLN A 98 -17.98 -2.07 -3.47
CA GLN A 98 -19.32 -1.73 -2.99
C GLN A 98 -19.52 -2.17 -1.53
N ARG A 99 -19.12 -3.38 -1.17
CA ARG A 99 -19.24 -3.89 0.20
C ARG A 99 -18.38 -3.10 1.20
N VAL A 100 -17.20 -2.65 0.78
CA VAL A 100 -16.36 -1.76 1.60
C VAL A 100 -17.08 -0.43 1.86
N ARG A 101 -17.65 0.19 0.82
CA ARG A 101 -18.41 1.45 0.95
C ARG A 101 -19.67 1.30 1.80
N GLU A 102 -20.29 0.14 1.80
CA GLU A 102 -21.44 -0.19 2.67
C GLU A 102 -21.01 -0.56 4.11
N GLY A 103 -19.73 -0.53 4.43
CA GLY A 103 -19.19 -0.92 5.74
C GLY A 103 -19.27 -2.43 6.06
N LYS A 104 -19.64 -3.27 5.08
CA LYS A 104 -19.75 -4.73 5.23
C LYS A 104 -18.40 -5.44 5.18
N ASP A 105 -17.43 -4.86 4.51
CA ASP A 105 -16.06 -5.35 4.40
C ASP A 105 -15.07 -4.25 4.77
N LYS A 106 -13.87 -4.63 5.18
CA LYS A 106 -12.76 -3.69 5.47
C LYS A 106 -11.70 -3.80 4.39
N MET A 107 -11.18 -2.66 3.97
CA MET A 107 -10.02 -2.58 3.11
C MET A 107 -8.76 -2.37 3.94
N ASN A 108 -7.68 -3.10 3.60
CA ASN A 108 -6.39 -2.88 4.25
C ASN A 108 -5.81 -1.53 3.78
N ALA A 109 -5.79 -0.54 4.67
CA ALA A 109 -5.24 0.78 4.40
C ALA A 109 -4.21 1.24 5.46
N SER A 110 -3.94 0.40 6.47
CA SER A 110 -3.13 0.75 7.65
C SER A 110 -1.68 1.18 7.35
N VAL A 111 -1.14 0.79 6.21
CA VAL A 111 0.26 1.08 5.81
C VAL A 111 0.32 1.96 4.55
N ALA A 112 -0.82 2.28 3.93
CA ALA A 112 -0.86 3.18 2.79
C ALA A 112 -0.77 4.64 3.28
N PHE A 113 0.04 5.43 2.60
CA PHE A 113 0.08 6.87 2.83
C PHE A 113 -0.96 7.59 1.97
N PRO A 114 -1.47 8.77 2.38
CA PRO A 114 -2.43 9.55 1.62
C PRO A 114 -2.03 9.77 0.15
N HIS A 115 -0.76 10.09 -0.11
CA HIS A 115 -0.26 10.27 -1.46
C HIS A 115 -0.26 8.98 -2.30
N ASP A 116 -0.09 7.79 -1.69
CA ASP A 116 -0.20 6.51 -2.41
C ASP A 116 -1.62 6.26 -2.92
N VAL A 117 -2.62 6.66 -2.15
CA VAL A 117 -4.04 6.51 -2.51
C VAL A 117 -4.41 7.44 -3.66
N LEU A 118 -3.90 8.68 -3.64
CA LEU A 118 -4.23 9.71 -4.64
C LEU A 118 -3.51 9.55 -5.97
N ARG A 119 -2.42 8.79 -6.04
CA ARG A 119 -1.61 8.64 -7.28
C ARG A 119 -2.34 8.06 -8.48
N ASN A 120 -3.39 7.29 -8.28
CA ASN A 120 -4.16 6.63 -9.35
C ASN A 120 -5.64 6.90 -9.16
N ILE A 121 -6.06 8.13 -9.31
CA ILE A 121 -7.44 8.57 -9.10
C ILE A 121 -8.43 8.14 -10.21
N ASP A 122 -7.94 7.56 -11.31
CA ASP A 122 -8.77 7.13 -12.44
C ASP A 122 -9.89 6.15 -12.05
N ASN A 123 -9.72 5.41 -10.95
CA ASN A 123 -10.76 4.57 -10.37
C ASN A 123 -11.32 5.26 -9.12
N GLU A 124 -12.24 6.19 -9.33
CA GLU A 124 -12.80 7.04 -8.29
C GLU A 124 -13.39 6.21 -7.13
N ALA A 125 -14.25 5.23 -7.41
CA ALA A 125 -14.91 4.41 -6.40
C ALA A 125 -13.91 3.66 -5.49
N ALA A 126 -12.87 3.08 -6.09
CA ALA A 126 -11.83 2.37 -5.33
C ALA A 126 -10.92 3.35 -4.57
N THR A 127 -10.66 4.53 -5.13
CA THR A 127 -9.86 5.58 -4.49
C THR A 127 -10.59 6.12 -3.26
N ILE A 128 -11.87 6.42 -3.36
CA ILE A 128 -12.70 6.88 -2.23
C ILE A 128 -12.74 5.80 -1.15
N ALA A 129 -13.05 4.55 -1.50
CA ALA A 129 -13.10 3.44 -0.54
C ALA A 129 -11.77 3.26 0.21
N GLN A 130 -10.64 3.41 -0.47
CA GLN A 130 -9.32 3.31 0.14
C GLN A 130 -8.99 4.53 1.00
N TRP A 131 -9.36 5.73 0.57
CA TRP A 131 -9.19 6.97 1.30
C TRP A 131 -9.96 6.97 2.61
N GLU A 132 -11.23 6.57 2.57
CA GLU A 132 -12.09 6.43 3.76
C GLU A 132 -11.57 5.36 4.73
N SER A 133 -10.89 4.33 4.21
CA SER A 133 -10.30 3.25 5.01
C SER A 133 -8.95 3.62 5.64
N LEU A 134 -8.35 4.78 5.33
CA LEU A 134 -7.13 5.24 5.99
C LEU A 134 -7.39 5.48 7.48
N PRO A 135 -6.46 5.10 8.37
CA PRO A 135 -6.62 5.35 9.80
C PRO A 135 -6.75 6.85 10.09
N ASP A 136 -7.62 7.23 11.01
CA ASP A 136 -7.74 8.63 11.47
C ASP A 136 -6.69 8.90 12.56
N LEU A 137 -5.55 9.46 12.12
CA LEU A 137 -4.43 9.81 13.02
C LEU A 137 -4.70 11.11 13.82
N LEU A 138 -5.79 11.82 13.54
CA LEU A 138 -6.17 13.07 14.19
C LEU A 138 -7.35 12.90 15.15
N GLN A 139 -7.83 11.68 15.38
CA GLN A 139 -9.03 11.40 16.16
C GLN A 139 -8.99 12.01 17.59
N ASP A 140 -7.82 12.02 18.21
CA ASP A 140 -7.60 12.49 19.57
C ASP A 140 -7.09 13.95 19.64
N THR A 141 -7.01 14.63 18.48
CA THR A 141 -6.48 15.99 18.40
C THR A 141 -7.59 17.02 18.65
N THR A 142 -7.41 17.86 19.66
CA THR A 142 -8.31 18.99 19.98
C THR A 142 -7.82 20.32 19.41
N LYS A 143 -6.66 20.34 18.76
CA LYS A 143 -6.02 21.54 18.21
C LYS A 143 -6.64 21.93 16.89
N ASN A 144 -6.73 23.24 16.64
CA ASN A 144 -7.04 23.79 15.32
C ASN A 144 -5.80 23.70 14.44
N ILE A 145 -5.89 22.97 13.34
CA ILE A 145 -4.78 22.74 12.40
C ILE A 145 -5.18 23.30 11.04
N LEU A 146 -4.39 24.21 10.50
CA LEU A 146 -4.51 24.66 9.12
C LEU A 146 -3.28 24.16 8.33
N PRO A 147 -3.42 23.19 7.45
CA PRO A 147 -2.29 22.77 6.61
C PRO A 147 -1.93 23.86 5.60
N VAL A 148 -0.64 24.15 5.51
CA VAL A 148 -0.08 25.05 4.49
C VAL A 148 0.76 24.20 3.54
N CYS A 149 0.27 24.05 2.31
CA CYS A 149 0.86 23.17 1.31
C CYS A 149 1.74 23.98 0.36
N ASP A 150 3.03 23.68 0.34
CA ASP A 150 3.94 24.24 -0.64
C ASP A 150 3.70 23.55 -2.01
N VAL A 151 3.18 24.32 -2.95
CA VAL A 151 2.92 23.88 -4.32
C VAL A 151 3.84 24.57 -5.34
N SER A 152 4.98 25.08 -4.88
CA SER A 152 5.99 25.68 -5.76
C SER A 152 6.67 24.62 -6.66
N GLY A 153 7.26 25.07 -7.77
CA GLY A 153 7.89 24.17 -8.74
C GLY A 153 9.05 23.34 -8.16
N SER A 154 9.72 23.83 -7.11
CA SER A 154 10.77 23.08 -6.39
C SER A 154 10.26 21.81 -5.73
N MET A 155 8.96 21.70 -5.43
CA MET A 155 8.34 20.50 -4.86
C MET A 155 8.19 19.34 -5.85
N CYS A 156 8.47 19.54 -7.13
CA CYS A 156 8.47 18.47 -8.14
C CYS A 156 9.70 17.55 -8.06
N ILE A 157 10.56 17.72 -7.07
CA ILE A 157 11.73 16.86 -6.86
C ILE A 157 11.27 15.46 -6.45
N PRO A 158 11.77 14.40 -7.14
CA PRO A 158 11.46 13.03 -6.76
C PRO A 158 12.10 12.65 -5.44
N VAL A 159 11.33 12.01 -4.56
CA VAL A 159 11.78 11.49 -3.25
C VAL A 159 12.10 9.99 -3.35
N SER A 160 11.21 9.23 -4.00
CA SER A 160 11.38 7.78 -4.17
C SER A 160 10.62 7.32 -5.40
N GLY A 161 11.32 6.70 -6.34
CA GLY A 161 10.71 6.28 -7.61
C GLY A 161 10.04 7.45 -8.32
N ASN A 162 8.72 7.37 -8.53
CA ASN A 162 7.93 8.43 -9.16
C ASN A 162 7.17 9.30 -8.15
N VAL A 163 7.48 9.22 -6.85
CA VAL A 163 6.85 10.04 -5.80
C VAL A 163 7.64 11.34 -5.67
N THR A 164 6.97 12.47 -5.77
CA THR A 164 7.55 13.81 -5.58
C THR A 164 7.24 14.38 -4.20
N CYS A 165 7.97 15.41 -3.78
CA CYS A 165 7.62 16.18 -2.58
C CYS A 165 6.20 16.76 -2.69
N MET A 166 5.79 17.17 -3.90
CA MET A 166 4.44 17.70 -4.20
C MET A 166 3.37 16.66 -3.87
N ASP A 167 3.53 15.40 -4.32
CA ASP A 167 2.55 14.33 -4.05
C ASP A 167 2.35 14.14 -2.55
N ILE A 168 3.45 14.13 -1.79
CA ILE A 168 3.40 13.97 -0.32
C ILE A 168 2.73 15.18 0.32
N CYS A 169 3.13 16.38 -0.06
CA CYS A 169 2.61 17.62 0.50
C CYS A 169 1.10 17.75 0.28
N VAL A 170 0.64 17.58 -0.95
CA VAL A 170 -0.79 17.65 -1.30
C VAL A 170 -1.57 16.53 -0.61
N GLY A 171 -1.07 15.29 -0.66
CA GLY A 171 -1.73 14.16 -0.02
C GLY A 171 -1.92 14.34 1.49
N MET A 172 -0.89 14.81 2.18
CA MET A 172 -0.97 15.10 3.61
C MET A 172 -1.84 16.32 3.92
N GLY A 173 -1.76 17.37 3.10
CA GLY A 173 -2.58 18.56 3.26
C GLY A 173 -4.08 18.25 3.18
N LEU A 174 -4.49 17.50 2.17
CA LEU A 174 -5.88 17.05 2.00
C LEU A 174 -6.33 16.13 3.15
N TYR A 175 -5.47 15.19 3.54
CA TYR A 175 -5.75 14.28 4.66
C TYR A 175 -5.99 15.02 5.97
N ILE A 176 -5.13 16.00 6.30
CA ILE A 176 -5.26 16.80 7.53
C ILE A 176 -6.50 17.71 7.45
N ALA A 177 -6.70 18.39 6.33
CA ALA A 177 -7.83 19.28 6.13
C ALA A 177 -9.18 18.58 6.34
N GLU A 178 -9.33 17.39 5.78
CA GLU A 178 -10.57 16.61 5.88
C GLU A 178 -10.80 16.03 7.28
N ARG A 179 -9.76 15.49 7.93
CA ARG A 179 -9.91 14.75 9.20
C ARG A 179 -9.84 15.59 10.45
N GLN A 180 -9.30 16.79 10.37
CA GLN A 180 -9.31 17.70 11.51
C GLN A 180 -10.74 18.15 11.85
N ARG A 181 -11.01 18.42 13.15
CA ARG A 181 -12.35 18.71 13.67
C ARG A 181 -12.54 20.14 14.15
N GLY A 182 -11.48 20.96 14.03
CA GLY A 182 -11.48 22.35 14.50
C GLY A 182 -12.10 23.34 13.50
N GLN A 183 -11.84 24.61 13.73
CA GLN A 183 -12.38 25.73 12.90
C GLN A 183 -11.94 25.67 11.43
N PHE A 184 -10.82 25.04 11.16
CA PHE A 184 -10.26 24.92 9.80
C PHE A 184 -10.64 23.59 9.12
N LYS A 185 -11.70 22.93 9.58
CA LYS A 185 -12.18 21.70 8.95
C LYS A 185 -12.44 21.95 7.45
N ASN A 186 -11.95 21.05 6.63
CA ASN A 186 -12.00 21.13 5.15
C ASN A 186 -11.27 22.35 4.57
N MET A 187 -10.34 22.95 5.31
CA MET A 187 -9.57 24.09 4.82
C MET A 187 -8.07 23.75 4.75
N PHE A 188 -7.42 24.24 3.72
CA PHE A 188 -5.97 24.27 3.58
C PHE A 188 -5.54 25.52 2.85
N MET A 189 -4.29 25.88 3.02
CA MET A 189 -3.70 27.03 2.31
C MET A 189 -2.62 26.53 1.35
N THR A 190 -2.58 27.10 0.15
CA THR A 190 -1.46 26.88 -0.77
C THR A 190 -0.38 27.91 -0.51
N PHE A 191 0.88 27.47 -0.45
CA PHE A 191 2.03 28.34 -0.41
C PHE A 191 2.67 28.36 -1.81
N SER A 192 2.55 29.53 -2.48
CA SER A 192 3.04 29.78 -3.82
C SER A 192 3.28 31.28 -3.99
N SER A 193 3.53 31.75 -5.19
CA SER A 193 3.60 33.20 -5.50
C SER A 193 2.29 33.95 -5.20
N ARG A 194 1.16 33.23 -5.11
CA ARG A 194 -0.16 33.75 -4.69
C ARG A 194 -0.79 32.74 -3.73
N PRO A 195 -0.54 32.91 -2.42
CA PRO A 195 -1.16 32.04 -1.40
C PRO A 195 -2.68 32.21 -1.40
N GLU A 196 -3.40 31.10 -1.40
CA GLU A 196 -4.87 31.08 -1.36
C GLU A 196 -5.37 30.12 -0.31
N LEU A 197 -6.40 30.54 0.43
CA LEU A 197 -7.15 29.66 1.30
C LEU A 197 -8.15 28.88 0.45
N GLN A 198 -8.02 27.55 0.47
CA GLN A 198 -8.87 26.62 -0.27
C GLN A 198 -9.85 25.94 0.68
N HIS A 199 -11.02 25.61 0.17
CA HIS A 199 -12.04 24.86 0.89
C HIS A 199 -12.38 23.59 0.12
N LEU A 200 -12.32 22.44 0.79
CA LEU A 200 -12.76 21.16 0.22
C LEU A 200 -14.30 21.14 0.21
N THR A 201 -14.87 20.90 -0.95
CA THR A 201 -16.32 20.81 -1.19
C THR A 201 -16.78 19.37 -1.30
#